data_7a5bcd996066fb9d3373452b5ba60781
#
_entry.id   7a5bcd996066fb9d3373452b5ba60781
#
_cell.length_a   1.000
_cell.length_b   1.000
_cell.length_c   1.000
_cell.angle_alpha   90.00
_cell.angle_beta   90.00
_cell.angle_gamma   90.00
#
_symmetry.space_group_name_H-M   'P 1'
#
loop_
_entity.id
_entity.type
_entity.pdbx_description
1 polymer ?
#
loop_
_entity_poly.entity_id
_entity_poly.type
_entity_poly.pdbx_seq_one_letter_code
_entity_poly.pdbx_strand_id
1 'polypeptide(L)'
;MKIAAAGGGTGGHLYPALAVLENLATMNRVDVTYFCLRRGLESRIIPQEHPEYRTVTIDLRGLERPIFHPANFTRLLKIFQNESIIASEIEGCDLGFVTGGYVSYPVGKACAKKHIPFFVQEQNVVPGLTNRTLSLKAEKVFVGFEESVQYFPKSVRKKIVVTGNPIRVKGCNQKSFGQDYVLVLGGSRGSEFINKLMEQVYMIENQTRFIHSTGDSKWTEKLSVYPNVQAFDYIYDMACAWKGAKAVVSRAGAIAVSEMLYYGVPGLLVPWEGSTGNHQLMNALHVEKIGRGVVVKEKDLTPELLIKKLFHVISLGKKSEEKENPASLIAKIILEESK
;
A
#
# COMPACT_ATOMS: atom_id res chain seq x y z
N MET A 1 -17.46 8.60 -17.39
CA MET A 1 -16.01 8.60 -17.57
C MET A 1 -15.52 7.15 -17.54
N LYS A 2 -14.85 6.70 -18.60
CA LYS A 2 -14.30 5.34 -18.71
C LYS A 2 -12.83 5.33 -18.32
N ILE A 3 -12.46 4.45 -17.39
CA ILE A 3 -11.13 4.42 -16.76
C ILE A 3 -10.46 3.08 -16.98
N ALA A 4 -9.25 3.09 -17.55
CA ALA A 4 -8.35 1.94 -17.58
C ALA A 4 -7.50 1.94 -16.30
N ALA A 5 -7.73 1.01 -15.37
CA ALA A 5 -7.05 0.99 -14.09
C ALA A 5 -6.13 -0.23 -13.94
N ALA A 6 -4.96 -0.04 -13.34
CA ALA A 6 -4.04 -1.12 -13.02
C ALA A 6 -3.22 -0.83 -11.77
N GLY A 7 -3.14 -1.81 -10.91
CA GLY A 7 -2.32 -1.79 -9.70
C GLY A 7 -2.48 -3.10 -8.96
N GLY A 8 -1.41 -3.87 -8.83
CA GLY A 8 -1.61 -5.21 -8.31
C GLY A 8 -0.33 -5.96 -7.96
N GLY A 9 -0.51 -7.26 -7.74
CA GLY A 9 0.51 -8.16 -7.22
C GLY A 9 0.59 -8.15 -5.69
N THR A 10 0.35 -7.01 -5.07
CA THR A 10 0.32 -6.83 -3.60
C THR A 10 -0.76 -5.83 -3.17
N GLY A 11 -1.18 -5.89 -1.91
CA GLY A 11 -2.11 -4.90 -1.34
C GLY A 11 -1.59 -3.47 -1.40
N GLY A 12 -0.26 -3.29 -1.37
CA GLY A 12 0.39 -1.97 -1.46
C GLY A 12 0.10 -1.21 -2.76
N HIS A 13 -0.21 -1.89 -3.85
CA HIS A 13 -0.60 -1.27 -5.12
C HIS A 13 -2.11 -1.32 -5.35
N LEU A 14 -2.77 -2.41 -4.94
CA LEU A 14 -4.19 -2.60 -5.14
C LEU A 14 -5.04 -1.59 -4.35
N TYR A 15 -4.85 -1.51 -3.03
CA TYR A 15 -5.71 -0.69 -2.18
C TYR A 15 -5.62 0.82 -2.45
N PRO A 16 -4.46 1.40 -2.79
CA PRO A 16 -4.39 2.77 -3.27
C PRO A 16 -5.19 3.03 -4.54
N ALA A 17 -5.17 2.08 -5.49
CA ALA A 17 -5.96 2.18 -6.70
C ALA A 17 -7.46 2.18 -6.38
N LEU A 18 -7.91 1.22 -5.57
CA LEU A 18 -9.32 1.14 -5.14
C LEU A 18 -9.77 2.40 -4.39
N ALA A 19 -8.94 2.91 -3.48
CA ALA A 19 -9.28 4.11 -2.72
C ALA A 19 -9.57 5.32 -3.64
N VAL A 20 -8.77 5.51 -4.69
CA VAL A 20 -8.99 6.60 -5.65
C VAL A 20 -10.21 6.34 -6.53
N LEU A 21 -10.37 5.12 -7.06
CA LEU A 21 -11.50 4.76 -7.91
C LEU A 21 -12.84 4.86 -7.17
N GLU A 22 -12.89 4.42 -5.91
CA GLU A 22 -14.05 4.57 -5.03
C GLU A 22 -14.42 6.05 -4.82
N ASN A 23 -13.42 6.92 -4.61
CA ASN A 23 -13.67 8.36 -4.48
C ASN A 23 -14.10 9.00 -5.80
N LEU A 24 -13.52 8.60 -6.95
CA LEU A 24 -13.98 9.04 -8.27
C LEU A 24 -15.44 8.65 -8.49
N ALA A 25 -15.86 7.45 -8.09
CA ALA A 25 -17.22 6.96 -8.23
C ALA A 25 -18.23 7.74 -7.37
N THR A 26 -17.80 8.35 -6.26
CA THR A 26 -18.67 9.24 -5.46
C THR A 26 -18.87 10.62 -6.11
N MET A 27 -17.93 11.05 -6.95
CA MET A 27 -17.91 12.40 -7.54
C MET A 27 -18.43 12.42 -8.99
N ASN A 28 -18.35 11.29 -9.69
CA ASN A 28 -18.75 11.18 -11.09
C ASN A 28 -19.21 9.75 -11.41
N ARG A 29 -20.01 9.58 -12.46
CA ARG A 29 -20.29 8.24 -12.99
C ARG A 29 -19.04 7.70 -13.68
N VAL A 30 -18.48 6.62 -13.14
CA VAL A 30 -17.30 5.96 -13.66
C VAL A 30 -17.60 4.55 -14.16
N ASP A 31 -16.96 4.16 -15.26
CA ASP A 31 -16.95 2.82 -15.81
C ASP A 31 -15.49 2.35 -15.81
N VAL A 32 -15.18 1.35 -15.00
CA VAL A 32 -13.80 0.92 -14.74
C VAL A 32 -13.50 -0.40 -15.41
N THR A 33 -12.48 -0.41 -16.29
CA THR A 33 -11.82 -1.62 -16.75
C THR A 33 -10.55 -1.83 -15.93
N TYR A 34 -10.56 -2.81 -15.03
CA TYR A 34 -9.42 -3.11 -14.15
C TYR A 34 -8.60 -4.28 -14.67
N PHE A 35 -7.31 -4.02 -14.90
CA PHE A 35 -6.37 -5.03 -15.38
C PHE A 35 -5.73 -5.78 -14.22
N CYS A 36 -5.91 -7.11 -14.20
CA CYS A 36 -5.49 -8.00 -13.13
C CYS A 36 -4.43 -8.98 -13.60
N LEU A 37 -3.44 -9.29 -12.77
CA LEU A 37 -2.59 -10.46 -12.98
C LEU A 37 -3.37 -11.74 -12.66
N ARG A 38 -3.24 -12.77 -13.47
CA ARG A 38 -3.95 -14.07 -13.28
C ARG A 38 -3.80 -14.64 -11.85
N ARG A 39 -2.66 -14.42 -11.20
CA ARG A 39 -2.36 -14.88 -9.83
C ARG A 39 -2.14 -13.73 -8.86
N GLY A 40 -2.57 -12.52 -9.21
CA GLY A 40 -2.50 -11.35 -8.35
C GLY A 40 -3.61 -11.33 -7.31
N LEU A 41 -3.39 -10.58 -6.22
CA LEU A 41 -4.40 -10.36 -5.20
C LEU A 41 -5.66 -9.71 -5.80
N GLU A 42 -5.48 -8.81 -6.76
CA GLU A 42 -6.51 -8.07 -7.47
C GLU A 42 -7.49 -8.96 -8.22
N SER A 43 -7.03 -10.10 -8.79
CA SER A 43 -7.92 -11.03 -9.52
C SER A 43 -8.96 -11.70 -8.62
N ARG A 44 -8.75 -11.70 -7.31
CA ARG A 44 -9.68 -12.23 -6.31
C ARG A 44 -10.48 -11.12 -5.65
N ILE A 45 -9.83 -10.03 -5.27
CA ILE A 45 -10.45 -8.95 -4.50
C ILE A 45 -11.42 -8.13 -5.36
N ILE A 46 -11.03 -7.76 -6.60
CA ILE A 46 -11.87 -6.91 -7.46
C ILE A 46 -13.24 -7.53 -7.73
N PRO A 47 -13.36 -8.80 -8.20
CA PRO A 47 -14.68 -9.38 -8.44
C PRO A 47 -15.56 -9.52 -7.17
N GLN A 48 -14.94 -9.61 -5.99
CA GLN A 48 -15.65 -9.72 -4.72
C GLN A 48 -16.14 -8.38 -4.18
N GLU A 49 -15.28 -7.35 -4.23
CA GLU A 49 -15.59 -6.04 -3.63
C GLU A 49 -16.19 -5.05 -4.64
N HIS A 50 -15.90 -5.22 -5.93
CA HIS A 50 -16.31 -4.35 -7.03
C HIS A 50 -16.79 -5.17 -8.23
N PRO A 51 -17.90 -5.94 -8.09
CA PRO A 51 -18.44 -6.74 -9.19
C PRO A 51 -18.89 -5.90 -10.39
N GLU A 52 -19.10 -4.59 -10.19
CA GLU A 52 -19.40 -3.61 -11.23
C GLU A 52 -18.20 -3.25 -12.12
N TYR A 53 -16.96 -3.55 -11.69
CA TYR A 53 -15.77 -3.30 -12.50
C TYR A 53 -15.55 -4.43 -13.50
N ARG A 54 -15.36 -4.06 -14.76
CA ARG A 54 -14.91 -5.03 -15.76
C ARG A 54 -13.47 -5.45 -15.46
N THR A 55 -13.22 -6.73 -15.29
CA THR A 55 -11.88 -7.26 -15.05
C THR A 55 -11.28 -7.88 -16.31
N VAL A 56 -10.04 -7.51 -16.63
CA VAL A 56 -9.25 -8.07 -17.73
C VAL A 56 -8.04 -8.78 -17.14
N THR A 57 -7.99 -10.10 -17.29
CA THR A 57 -6.90 -10.90 -16.73
C THR A 57 -5.72 -11.00 -17.70
N ILE A 58 -4.54 -10.65 -17.21
CA ILE A 58 -3.28 -10.68 -17.96
C ILE A 58 -2.35 -11.74 -17.36
N ASP A 59 -1.74 -12.58 -18.21
CA ASP A 59 -0.72 -13.55 -17.78
C ASP A 59 0.68 -12.93 -17.91
N LEU A 60 1.08 -12.18 -16.89
CA LEU A 60 2.42 -11.63 -16.76
C LEU A 60 3.11 -12.13 -15.50
N ARG A 61 4.41 -12.29 -15.59
CA ARG A 61 5.29 -12.54 -14.44
C ARG A 61 6.37 -11.45 -14.38
N GLY A 62 6.78 -11.12 -13.17
CA GLY A 62 7.89 -10.20 -12.96
C GLY A 62 9.18 -10.71 -13.62
N LEU A 63 10.03 -9.78 -14.05
CA LEU A 63 11.36 -10.11 -14.55
C LEU A 63 12.22 -10.67 -13.41
N GLU A 64 12.99 -11.74 -13.69
CA GLU A 64 13.98 -12.26 -12.76
C GLU A 64 15.25 -11.42 -12.76
N ARG A 65 15.94 -11.43 -11.62
CA ARG A 65 17.26 -10.80 -11.50
C ARG A 65 18.36 -11.86 -11.60
N PRO A 66 19.46 -11.58 -12.30
CA PRO A 66 19.73 -10.36 -13.08
C PRO A 66 18.84 -10.22 -14.33
N ILE A 67 18.69 -9.02 -14.87
CA ILE A 67 17.79 -8.71 -16.01
C ILE A 67 18.08 -9.61 -17.23
N PHE A 68 19.31 -10.05 -17.41
CA PHE A 68 19.73 -10.94 -18.51
C PHE A 68 19.43 -12.43 -18.26
N HIS A 69 18.65 -12.78 -17.23
CA HIS A 69 18.27 -14.16 -16.99
C HIS A 69 17.49 -14.73 -18.18
N PRO A 70 17.79 -15.95 -18.70
CA PRO A 70 17.18 -16.53 -19.91
C PRO A 70 15.64 -16.58 -19.85
N ALA A 71 15.07 -16.84 -18.66
CA ALA A 71 13.62 -16.83 -18.46
C ALA A 71 12.95 -15.46 -18.77
N ASN A 72 13.72 -14.38 -18.81
CA ASN A 72 13.18 -13.05 -19.11
C ASN A 72 12.84 -12.91 -20.59
N PHE A 73 13.46 -13.66 -21.50
CA PHE A 73 13.10 -13.65 -22.92
C PHE A 73 11.64 -14.07 -23.14
N THR A 74 11.23 -15.17 -22.54
CA THR A 74 9.82 -15.65 -22.63
C THR A 74 8.85 -14.70 -21.92
N ARG A 75 9.28 -14.03 -20.86
CA ARG A 75 8.46 -13.04 -20.13
C ARG A 75 8.26 -11.76 -20.95
N LEU A 76 9.29 -11.32 -21.67
CA LEU A 76 9.19 -10.18 -22.58
C LEU A 76 8.25 -10.50 -23.75
N LEU A 77 8.33 -11.71 -24.35
CA LEU A 77 7.39 -12.13 -25.38
C LEU A 77 5.93 -12.09 -24.88
N LYS A 78 5.67 -12.51 -23.64
CA LYS A 78 4.33 -12.39 -23.04
C LYS A 78 3.87 -10.95 -22.86
N ILE A 79 4.78 -10.02 -22.59
CA ILE A 79 4.44 -8.58 -22.54
C ILE A 79 3.93 -8.13 -23.91
N PHE A 80 4.60 -8.51 -25.02
CA PHE A 80 4.16 -8.17 -26.38
C PHE A 80 2.82 -8.82 -26.74
N GLN A 81 2.61 -10.09 -26.39
CA GLN A 81 1.34 -10.78 -26.65
C GLN A 81 0.15 -10.12 -25.94
N ASN A 82 0.36 -9.60 -24.73
CA ASN A 82 -0.69 -8.91 -23.99
C ASN A 82 -0.90 -7.46 -24.48
N GLU A 83 0.03 -6.85 -25.24
CA GLU A 83 -0.11 -5.48 -25.71
C GLU A 83 -1.36 -5.31 -26.63
N SER A 84 -1.67 -6.28 -27.48
CA SER A 84 -2.86 -6.21 -28.34
C SER A 84 -4.17 -6.31 -27.56
N ILE A 85 -4.21 -7.19 -26.57
CA ILE A 85 -5.38 -7.35 -25.67
C ILE A 85 -5.60 -6.05 -24.89
N ILE A 86 -4.54 -5.53 -24.26
CA ILE A 86 -4.63 -4.28 -23.51
C ILE A 86 -5.07 -3.12 -24.43
N ALA A 87 -4.49 -3.03 -25.63
CA ALA A 87 -4.79 -1.97 -26.58
C ALA A 87 -6.26 -1.97 -27.05
N SER A 88 -6.88 -3.16 -27.21
CA SER A 88 -8.31 -3.26 -27.54
C SER A 88 -9.20 -2.93 -26.33
N GLU A 89 -8.81 -3.36 -25.14
CA GLU A 89 -9.61 -3.17 -23.92
C GLU A 89 -9.60 -1.73 -23.40
N ILE A 90 -8.55 -0.94 -23.70
CA ILE A 90 -8.50 0.49 -23.33
C ILE A 90 -9.12 1.40 -24.40
N GLU A 91 -9.60 0.85 -25.52
CA GLU A 91 -10.20 1.66 -26.58
C GLU A 91 -11.48 2.33 -26.07
N GLY A 92 -11.56 3.66 -26.29
CA GLY A 92 -12.65 4.47 -25.79
C GLY A 92 -12.61 4.75 -24.29
N CYS A 93 -11.50 4.43 -23.58
CA CYS A 93 -11.27 4.96 -22.24
C CYS A 93 -10.89 6.44 -22.30
N ASP A 94 -11.45 7.23 -21.37
CA ASP A 94 -11.16 8.65 -21.25
C ASP A 94 -9.81 8.90 -20.59
N LEU A 95 -9.41 8.01 -19.64
CA LEU A 95 -8.13 8.10 -18.94
C LEU A 95 -7.63 6.75 -18.41
N GLY A 96 -6.34 6.73 -18.05
CA GLY A 96 -5.69 5.64 -17.33
C GLY A 96 -5.31 6.03 -15.91
N PHE A 97 -5.41 5.09 -14.96
CA PHE A 97 -4.90 5.27 -13.60
C PHE A 97 -4.08 4.05 -13.15
N VAL A 98 -2.81 4.25 -12.84
CA VAL A 98 -1.89 3.15 -12.51
C VAL A 98 -1.13 3.43 -11.21
N THR A 99 -1.00 2.39 -10.37
CA THR A 99 -0.43 2.52 -9.03
C THR A 99 0.82 1.65 -8.80
N GLY A 100 1.31 0.99 -9.86
CA GLY A 100 2.51 0.16 -9.78
C GLY A 100 2.24 -1.35 -9.85
N GLY A 101 3.31 -2.11 -9.67
CA GLY A 101 3.31 -3.54 -9.96
C GLY A 101 3.53 -3.84 -11.46
N TYR A 102 3.65 -5.13 -11.77
CA TYR A 102 3.98 -5.54 -13.14
C TYR A 102 2.88 -5.26 -14.15
N VAL A 103 1.61 -5.28 -13.72
CA VAL A 103 0.44 -5.04 -14.57
C VAL A 103 0.33 -3.58 -15.00
N SER A 104 0.80 -2.65 -14.19
CA SER A 104 0.72 -1.21 -14.47
C SER A 104 1.57 -0.78 -15.66
N TYR A 105 2.72 -1.44 -15.88
CA TYR A 105 3.62 -1.05 -16.97
C TYR A 105 2.99 -1.18 -18.36
N PRO A 106 2.46 -2.36 -18.77
CA PRO A 106 1.86 -2.48 -20.11
C PRO A 106 0.60 -1.63 -20.27
N VAL A 107 -0.20 -1.42 -19.23
CA VAL A 107 -1.41 -0.58 -19.29
C VAL A 107 -1.03 0.89 -19.48
N GLY A 108 -0.13 1.45 -18.67
CA GLY A 108 0.32 2.83 -18.85
C GLY A 108 1.06 3.05 -20.17
N LYS A 109 1.84 2.05 -20.64
CA LYS A 109 2.47 2.09 -21.97
C LYS A 109 1.44 2.11 -23.10
N ALA A 110 0.36 1.33 -22.99
CA ALA A 110 -0.71 1.30 -23.97
C ALA A 110 -1.49 2.63 -24.00
N CYS A 111 -1.79 3.20 -22.82
CA CYS A 111 -2.38 4.55 -22.74
C CYS A 111 -1.50 5.59 -23.46
N ALA A 112 -0.19 5.59 -23.18
CA ALA A 112 0.75 6.50 -23.84
C ALA A 112 0.80 6.33 -25.34
N LYS A 113 0.74 5.09 -25.86
CA LYS A 113 0.73 4.80 -27.30
C LYS A 113 -0.57 5.25 -27.99
N LYS A 114 -1.70 5.15 -27.30
CA LYS A 114 -3.02 5.56 -27.81
C LYS A 114 -3.38 7.00 -27.50
N HIS A 115 -2.45 7.78 -26.96
CA HIS A 115 -2.67 9.17 -26.55
C HIS A 115 -3.83 9.34 -25.55
N ILE A 116 -4.10 8.31 -24.73
CA ILE A 116 -5.03 8.38 -23.62
C ILE A 116 -4.28 8.99 -22.43
N PRO A 117 -4.72 10.12 -21.86
CA PRO A 117 -4.10 10.70 -20.67
C PRO A 117 -4.10 9.70 -19.53
N PHE A 118 -2.99 9.61 -18.80
CA PHE A 118 -2.95 8.69 -17.65
C PHE A 118 -2.17 9.26 -16.48
N PHE A 119 -2.52 8.79 -15.31
CA PHE A 119 -2.01 9.23 -14.03
C PHE A 119 -1.28 8.09 -13.31
N VAL A 120 -0.20 8.43 -12.64
CA VAL A 120 0.61 7.47 -11.86
C VAL A 120 0.53 7.83 -10.38
N GLN A 121 0.33 6.83 -9.52
CA GLN A 121 0.47 7.01 -8.07
C GLN A 121 1.61 6.13 -7.55
N GLU A 122 2.52 6.73 -6.78
CA GLU A 122 3.66 6.06 -6.14
C GLU A 122 3.53 6.10 -4.62
N GLN A 123 3.62 4.94 -3.99
CA GLN A 123 3.37 4.78 -2.57
C GLN A 123 4.63 4.94 -1.72
N ASN A 124 5.79 4.58 -2.24
CA ASN A 124 7.03 4.51 -1.47
C ASN A 124 7.85 5.79 -1.59
N VAL A 125 8.72 6.05 -0.61
CA VAL A 125 9.73 7.11 -0.69
C VAL A 125 10.64 6.88 -1.91
N VAL A 126 11.11 5.67 -2.15
CA VAL A 126 11.87 5.33 -3.37
C VAL A 126 10.92 4.73 -4.39
N PRO A 127 10.70 5.38 -5.54
CA PRO A 127 9.74 4.91 -6.53
C PRO A 127 10.18 3.61 -7.20
N GLY A 128 9.18 2.74 -7.44
CA GLY A 128 9.37 1.53 -8.21
C GLY A 128 9.75 1.82 -9.67
N LEU A 129 10.47 0.89 -10.31
CA LEU A 129 10.92 1.05 -11.69
C LEU A 129 9.76 1.29 -12.66
N THR A 130 8.64 0.60 -12.48
CA THR A 130 7.42 0.78 -13.28
C THR A 130 6.93 2.22 -13.24
N ASN A 131 6.68 2.75 -12.05
CA ASN A 131 6.15 4.10 -11.87
C ASN A 131 7.15 5.16 -12.34
N ARG A 132 8.44 4.95 -12.06
CA ARG A 132 9.51 5.83 -12.52
C ARG A 132 9.61 5.90 -14.06
N THR A 133 9.40 4.78 -14.75
CA THR A 133 9.41 4.74 -16.23
C THR A 133 8.14 5.37 -16.80
N LEU A 134 6.97 5.04 -16.26
CA LEU A 134 5.69 5.56 -16.73
C LEU A 134 5.54 7.06 -16.48
N SER A 135 6.16 7.59 -15.42
CA SER A 135 6.11 9.02 -15.07
C SER A 135 6.57 9.95 -16.21
N LEU A 136 7.45 9.47 -17.09
CA LEU A 136 7.94 10.25 -18.24
C LEU A 136 6.80 10.63 -19.20
N LYS A 137 5.76 9.82 -19.29
CA LYS A 137 4.63 9.99 -20.22
C LYS A 137 3.31 10.30 -19.54
N ALA A 138 3.23 10.16 -18.22
CA ALA A 138 2.03 10.47 -17.44
C ALA A 138 1.71 11.98 -17.45
N GLU A 139 0.45 12.33 -17.31
CA GLU A 139 -0.02 13.71 -17.12
C GLU A 139 0.42 14.24 -15.75
N LYS A 140 0.08 13.53 -14.68
CA LYS A 140 0.53 13.81 -13.31
C LYS A 140 1.06 12.55 -12.64
N VAL A 141 1.90 12.78 -11.63
CA VAL A 141 2.44 11.73 -10.76
C VAL A 141 2.12 12.12 -9.32
N PHE A 142 1.26 11.35 -8.68
CA PHE A 142 0.93 11.53 -7.27
C PHE A 142 1.91 10.74 -6.41
N VAL A 143 2.47 11.35 -5.40
CA VAL A 143 3.44 10.69 -4.51
C VAL A 143 2.99 10.74 -3.06
N GLY A 144 3.26 9.64 -2.35
CA GLY A 144 2.93 9.50 -0.93
C GLY A 144 3.81 10.31 0.00
N PHE A 145 5.04 10.62 -0.43
CA PHE A 145 6.06 11.27 0.38
C PHE A 145 6.78 12.35 -0.43
N GLU A 146 7.07 13.49 0.20
CA GLU A 146 7.80 14.60 -0.44
C GLU A 146 9.20 14.15 -0.89
N GLU A 147 9.87 13.33 -0.08
CA GLU A 147 11.19 12.79 -0.39
C GLU A 147 11.22 11.97 -1.67
N SER A 148 10.07 11.49 -2.17
CA SER A 148 9.99 10.72 -3.42
C SER A 148 10.39 11.57 -4.63
N VAL A 149 10.16 12.87 -4.59
CA VAL A 149 10.37 13.80 -5.72
C VAL A 149 11.80 13.75 -6.24
N GLN A 150 12.79 13.64 -5.35
CA GLN A 150 14.21 13.62 -5.74
C GLN A 150 14.61 12.39 -6.57
N TYR A 151 13.88 11.27 -6.43
CA TYR A 151 14.17 10.00 -7.13
C TYR A 151 13.57 9.94 -8.53
N PHE A 152 12.70 10.88 -8.89
CA PHE A 152 12.18 11.00 -10.25
C PHE A 152 13.12 11.82 -11.15
N PRO A 153 13.10 11.59 -12.48
CA PRO A 153 13.83 12.41 -13.44
C PRO A 153 13.48 13.89 -13.30
N LYS A 154 14.46 14.79 -13.48
CA LYS A 154 14.24 16.25 -13.36
C LYS A 154 13.09 16.74 -14.24
N SER A 155 12.93 16.20 -15.45
CA SER A 155 11.85 16.53 -16.40
C SER A 155 10.45 16.21 -15.90
N VAL A 156 10.32 15.25 -14.95
CA VAL A 156 9.04 14.81 -14.40
C VAL A 156 8.61 15.65 -13.19
N ARG A 157 9.57 16.26 -12.48
CA ARG A 157 9.30 16.90 -11.17
C ARG A 157 8.19 17.95 -11.19
N LYS A 158 8.03 18.68 -12.29
CA LYS A 158 6.94 19.66 -12.48
C LYS A 158 5.53 19.04 -12.58
N LYS A 159 5.45 17.73 -12.85
CA LYS A 159 4.20 16.96 -12.93
C LYS A 159 3.87 16.24 -11.62
N ILE A 160 4.79 16.28 -10.63
CA ILE A 160 4.61 15.58 -9.37
C ILE A 160 3.75 16.44 -8.44
N VAL A 161 2.78 15.78 -7.83
CA VAL A 161 1.93 16.33 -6.77
C VAL A 161 2.11 15.48 -5.51
N VAL A 162 2.53 16.10 -4.43
CA VAL A 162 2.66 15.45 -3.12
C VAL A 162 1.28 15.45 -2.47
N THR A 163 0.59 14.33 -2.52
CA THR A 163 -0.78 14.19 -2.00
C THR A 163 -0.85 13.41 -0.68
N GLY A 164 0.21 12.66 -0.35
CA GLY A 164 0.10 11.53 0.56
C GLY A 164 -0.42 10.28 -0.18
N ASN A 165 -0.38 9.14 0.50
CA ASN A 165 -0.89 7.89 -0.09
C ASN A 165 -2.41 7.78 0.09
N PRO A 166 -3.13 7.40 -0.96
CA PRO A 166 -4.57 7.17 -0.87
C PRO A 166 -4.85 5.98 0.06
N ILE A 167 -5.75 6.20 0.99
CA ILE A 167 -6.20 5.18 1.95
C ILE A 167 -7.70 4.97 1.85
N ARG A 168 -8.15 3.75 2.12
CA ARG A 168 -9.57 3.41 2.16
C ARG A 168 -10.13 3.71 3.55
N VAL A 169 -10.93 4.76 3.64
CA VAL A 169 -11.64 5.11 4.87
C VAL A 169 -13.07 4.58 4.76
N LYS A 170 -13.27 3.32 5.14
CA LYS A 170 -14.63 2.76 5.29
C LYS A 170 -15.19 3.12 6.67
N GLY A 171 -16.53 3.16 6.76
CA GLY A 171 -17.21 3.39 8.05
C GLY A 171 -16.76 2.38 9.10
N CYS A 172 -16.50 2.87 10.30
CA CYS A 172 -16.04 2.04 11.42
C CYS A 172 -17.21 1.74 12.36
N ASN A 173 -17.49 0.47 12.59
CA ASN A 173 -18.30 0.04 13.71
C ASN A 173 -17.42 -0.03 14.97
N GLN A 174 -17.34 1.06 15.74
CA GLN A 174 -16.42 1.25 16.87
C GLN A 174 -16.50 0.16 17.97
N LYS A 175 -17.46 -0.76 17.92
CA LYS A 175 -17.60 -1.83 18.92
C LYS A 175 -16.67 -3.01 18.69
N SER A 176 -15.99 -3.14 17.55
CA SER A 176 -15.26 -4.36 17.19
C SER A 176 -13.94 -4.56 17.96
N PHE A 177 -13.17 -3.50 18.23
CA PHE A 177 -11.84 -3.64 18.88
C PHE A 177 -11.71 -2.88 20.21
N GLY A 178 -12.60 -1.95 20.53
CA GLY A 178 -12.48 -1.04 21.67
C GLY A 178 -11.42 0.03 21.48
N GLN A 179 -10.81 0.46 22.57
CA GLN A 179 -9.83 1.57 22.61
C GLN A 179 -8.58 1.14 23.42
N ASP A 180 -7.53 1.94 23.32
CA ASP A 180 -6.35 1.88 24.17
C ASP A 180 -5.54 0.58 24.09
N TYR A 181 -5.22 0.15 22.88
CA TYR A 181 -4.37 -1.00 22.61
C TYR A 181 -3.20 -0.66 21.68
N VAL A 182 -2.23 -1.56 21.65
CA VAL A 182 -1.15 -1.55 20.66
C VAL A 182 -1.56 -2.44 19.49
N LEU A 183 -1.58 -1.87 18.29
CA LEU A 183 -1.82 -2.60 17.05
C LEU A 183 -0.52 -3.25 16.57
N VAL A 184 -0.56 -4.53 16.18
CA VAL A 184 0.62 -5.26 15.69
C VAL A 184 0.35 -5.76 14.26
N LEU A 185 1.19 -5.34 13.31
CA LEU A 185 1.01 -5.61 11.89
C LEU A 185 2.28 -6.17 11.23
N GLY A 186 2.22 -7.40 10.75
CA GLY A 186 3.28 -8.03 9.96
C GLY A 186 3.28 -7.67 8.47
N GLY A 187 2.29 -6.88 8.01
CA GLY A 187 1.98 -6.66 6.59
C GLY A 187 0.90 -7.63 6.08
N SER A 188 0.50 -7.50 4.80
CA SER A 188 -0.63 -8.25 4.21
C SER A 188 -0.45 -9.78 4.16
N ARG A 189 0.76 -10.28 4.37
CA ARG A 189 1.10 -11.72 4.43
C ARG A 189 1.56 -12.15 5.81
N GLY A 190 1.45 -11.26 6.82
CA GLY A 190 2.06 -11.47 8.10
C GLY A 190 3.59 -11.37 8.09
N SER A 191 4.21 -11.61 9.23
CA SER A 191 5.65 -11.64 9.41
C SER A 191 6.02 -12.63 10.50
N GLU A 192 6.64 -13.73 10.10
CA GLU A 192 7.15 -14.76 11.01
C GLU A 192 8.05 -14.16 12.10
N PHE A 193 8.92 -13.21 11.71
CA PHE A 193 9.80 -12.52 12.65
C PHE A 193 9.01 -11.75 13.71
N ILE A 194 8.03 -10.92 13.28
CA ILE A 194 7.20 -10.14 14.22
C ILE A 194 6.39 -11.06 15.10
N ASN A 195 5.79 -12.11 14.55
CA ASN A 195 4.98 -13.05 15.31
C ASN A 195 5.81 -13.72 16.43
N LYS A 196 7.01 -14.22 16.11
CA LYS A 196 7.93 -14.82 17.10
C LYS A 196 8.39 -13.84 18.18
N LEU A 197 8.76 -12.64 17.75
CA LEU A 197 9.22 -11.61 18.68
C LEU A 197 8.10 -11.17 19.63
N MET A 198 6.90 -10.92 19.08
CA MET A 198 5.76 -10.50 19.87
C MET A 198 5.26 -11.60 20.83
N GLU A 199 5.38 -12.87 20.48
CA GLU A 199 5.12 -13.96 21.42
C GLU A 199 5.97 -13.83 22.68
N GLN A 200 7.27 -13.58 22.53
CA GLN A 200 8.19 -13.38 23.66
C GLN A 200 7.83 -12.11 24.45
N VAL A 201 7.41 -11.06 23.77
CA VAL A 201 6.92 -9.83 24.41
C VAL A 201 5.68 -10.11 25.26
N TYR A 202 4.73 -10.90 24.75
CA TYR A 202 3.48 -11.23 25.47
C TYR A 202 3.71 -12.08 26.73
N MET A 203 4.79 -12.85 26.79
CA MET A 203 5.21 -13.58 28.00
C MET A 203 5.69 -12.64 29.11
N ILE A 204 6.22 -11.47 28.76
CA ILE A 204 6.83 -10.51 29.70
C ILE A 204 5.87 -9.38 30.02
N GLU A 205 5.21 -8.82 28.99
CA GLU A 205 4.33 -7.64 29.08
C GLU A 205 2.86 -8.09 29.03
N ASN A 206 2.22 -8.16 30.18
CA ASN A 206 0.84 -8.65 30.33
C ASN A 206 -0.19 -7.55 30.65
N GLN A 207 0.24 -6.30 30.86
CA GLN A 207 -0.66 -5.19 31.19
C GLN A 207 -1.14 -4.45 29.95
N THR A 208 -0.31 -4.39 28.91
CA THR A 208 -0.67 -3.75 27.66
C THR A 208 -1.60 -4.66 26.84
N ARG A 209 -2.71 -4.12 26.39
CA ARG A 209 -3.60 -4.81 25.46
C ARG A 209 -3.06 -4.73 24.04
N PHE A 210 -3.12 -5.85 23.32
CA PHE A 210 -2.66 -5.94 21.92
C PHE A 210 -3.76 -6.45 21.00
N ILE A 211 -3.81 -5.88 19.78
CA ILE A 211 -4.55 -6.40 18.63
C ILE A 211 -3.52 -6.79 17.57
N HIS A 212 -3.43 -8.07 17.23
CA HIS A 212 -2.38 -8.61 16.37
C HIS A 212 -2.95 -9.24 15.10
N SER A 213 -2.59 -8.69 13.93
CA SER A 213 -2.83 -9.32 12.62
C SER A 213 -1.63 -10.19 12.25
N THR A 214 -1.74 -11.49 12.44
CA THR A 214 -0.63 -12.45 12.34
C THR A 214 -0.29 -12.83 10.89
N GLY A 215 -1.29 -12.81 9.99
CA GLY A 215 -1.18 -13.27 8.61
C GLY A 215 -1.25 -14.80 8.43
N ASP A 216 -1.42 -15.55 9.52
CA ASP A 216 -1.39 -17.01 9.52
C ASP A 216 -2.24 -17.57 10.68
N SER A 217 -3.11 -18.55 10.39
CA SER A 217 -4.05 -19.12 11.37
C SER A 217 -3.35 -19.86 12.53
N LYS A 218 -2.21 -20.50 12.26
CA LYS A 218 -1.44 -21.19 13.32
C LYS A 218 -0.88 -20.20 14.32
N TRP A 219 -0.40 -19.05 13.84
CA TRP A 219 0.05 -17.97 14.72
C TRP A 219 -1.12 -17.34 15.47
N THR A 220 -2.27 -17.19 14.84
CA THR A 220 -3.48 -16.69 15.52
C THR A 220 -3.88 -17.58 16.68
N GLU A 221 -3.96 -18.88 16.45
CA GLU A 221 -4.26 -19.86 17.49
C GLU A 221 -3.23 -19.81 18.63
N LYS A 222 -1.94 -19.81 18.28
CA LYS A 222 -0.83 -19.78 19.24
C LYS A 222 -0.83 -18.52 20.11
N LEU A 223 -1.12 -17.36 19.53
CA LEU A 223 -1.09 -16.09 20.26
C LEU A 223 -2.37 -15.80 21.03
N SER A 224 -3.48 -16.44 20.69
CA SER A 224 -4.76 -16.27 21.39
C SER A 224 -4.80 -16.83 22.81
N VAL A 225 -3.76 -17.56 23.22
CA VAL A 225 -3.65 -18.06 24.61
C VAL A 225 -3.29 -16.95 25.62
N TYR A 226 -2.74 -15.84 25.14
CA TYR A 226 -2.37 -14.70 25.99
C TYR A 226 -3.59 -13.82 26.28
N PRO A 227 -3.98 -13.59 27.55
CA PRO A 227 -5.25 -12.93 27.90
C PRO A 227 -5.33 -11.46 27.48
N ASN A 228 -4.19 -10.81 27.30
CA ASN A 228 -4.07 -9.42 26.86
C ASN A 228 -3.94 -9.26 25.32
N VAL A 229 -4.03 -10.38 24.56
CA VAL A 229 -3.86 -10.40 23.10
C VAL A 229 -5.14 -10.85 22.42
N GLN A 230 -5.58 -10.06 21.47
CA GLN A 230 -6.62 -10.45 20.52
C GLN A 230 -5.97 -10.63 19.15
N ALA A 231 -5.75 -11.88 18.74
CA ALA A 231 -5.09 -12.23 17.50
C ALA A 231 -6.08 -12.52 16.37
N PHE A 232 -5.71 -12.15 15.16
CA PHE A 232 -6.49 -12.37 13.93
C PHE A 232 -5.57 -12.83 12.79
N ASP A 233 -6.04 -13.72 11.94
CA ASP A 233 -5.33 -14.06 10.70
C ASP A 233 -5.22 -12.81 9.81
N TYR A 234 -6.33 -12.07 9.72
CA TYR A 234 -6.42 -10.85 8.94
C TYR A 234 -7.45 -9.90 9.53
N ILE A 235 -7.13 -8.61 9.60
CA ILE A 235 -8.05 -7.56 10.04
C ILE A 235 -8.66 -6.91 8.79
N TYR A 236 -9.95 -7.14 8.56
CA TYR A 236 -10.67 -6.56 7.42
C TYR A 236 -11.05 -5.09 7.65
N ASP A 237 -11.40 -4.72 8.87
CA ASP A 237 -11.74 -3.34 9.24
C ASP A 237 -10.52 -2.62 9.83
N MET A 238 -9.55 -2.32 8.97
CA MET A 238 -8.35 -1.60 9.36
C MET A 238 -8.64 -0.19 9.88
N ALA A 239 -9.69 0.48 9.36
CA ALA A 239 -10.07 1.81 9.84
C ALA A 239 -10.44 1.81 11.32
N CYS A 240 -11.19 0.80 11.78
CA CYS A 240 -11.49 0.61 13.19
C CYS A 240 -10.23 0.28 14.00
N ALA A 241 -9.38 -0.61 13.48
CA ALA A 241 -8.15 -0.99 14.17
C ALA A 241 -7.22 0.21 14.40
N TRP A 242 -7.08 1.10 13.42
CA TRP A 242 -6.31 2.33 13.57
C TRP A 242 -6.93 3.33 14.54
N LYS A 243 -8.28 3.48 14.51
CA LYS A 243 -8.99 4.44 15.38
C LYS A 243 -8.82 4.14 16.86
N GLY A 244 -8.85 2.86 17.26
CA GLY A 244 -8.71 2.45 18.65
C GLY A 244 -7.27 2.31 19.14
N ALA A 245 -6.29 2.27 18.24
CA ALA A 245 -4.89 2.07 18.59
C ALA A 245 -4.26 3.31 19.25
N LYS A 246 -3.50 3.11 20.34
CA LYS A 246 -2.66 4.14 20.98
C LYS A 246 -1.24 4.17 20.40
N ALA A 247 -0.76 3.04 19.88
CA ALA A 247 0.52 2.88 19.19
C ALA A 247 0.46 1.68 18.25
N VAL A 248 1.44 1.57 17.36
CA VAL A 248 1.57 0.42 16.47
C VAL A 248 2.99 -0.16 16.50
N VAL A 249 3.10 -1.48 16.43
CA VAL A 249 4.33 -2.20 16.06
C VAL A 249 4.11 -2.77 14.66
N SER A 250 4.89 -2.35 13.68
CA SER A 250 4.60 -2.72 12.29
C SER A 250 5.83 -2.85 11.41
N ARG A 251 5.68 -3.63 10.34
CA ARG A 251 6.52 -3.46 9.15
C ARG A 251 6.28 -2.08 8.54
N ALA A 252 7.30 -1.52 7.90
CA ALA A 252 7.23 -0.19 7.30
C ALA A 252 6.78 -0.20 5.82
N GLY A 253 5.74 -0.98 5.51
CA GLY A 253 5.08 -0.91 4.22
C GLY A 253 4.44 0.47 4.02
N ALA A 254 4.51 1.03 2.80
CA ALA A 254 4.08 2.40 2.53
C ALA A 254 2.63 2.67 2.98
N ILE A 255 1.71 1.73 2.76
CA ILE A 255 0.31 1.91 3.13
C ILE A 255 0.12 1.87 4.65
N ALA A 256 0.74 0.91 5.35
CA ALA A 256 0.66 0.85 6.82
C ALA A 256 1.24 2.12 7.46
N VAL A 257 2.36 2.64 6.94
CA VAL A 257 2.93 3.92 7.37
C VAL A 257 1.97 5.08 7.11
N SER A 258 1.33 5.11 5.95
CA SER A 258 0.41 6.19 5.58
C SER A 258 -0.88 6.16 6.39
N GLU A 259 -1.43 4.97 6.63
CA GLU A 259 -2.57 4.79 7.53
C GLU A 259 -2.23 5.21 8.96
N MET A 260 -1.06 4.76 9.47
CA MET A 260 -0.54 5.18 10.77
C MET A 260 -0.49 6.70 10.91
N LEU A 261 0.07 7.40 9.91
CA LEU A 261 0.20 8.85 9.89
C LEU A 261 -1.17 9.55 9.74
N TYR A 262 -2.06 9.01 8.94
CA TYR A 262 -3.41 9.54 8.75
C TYR A 262 -4.24 9.48 10.04
N TYR A 263 -4.19 8.33 10.73
CA TYR A 263 -4.88 8.16 12.02
C TYR A 263 -4.13 8.76 13.20
N GLY A 264 -2.95 9.36 12.97
CA GLY A 264 -2.13 10.01 13.98
C GLY A 264 -1.53 9.06 15.01
N VAL A 265 -1.48 7.78 14.74
CA VAL A 265 -0.97 6.74 15.65
C VAL A 265 0.56 6.72 15.61
N PRO A 266 1.27 6.82 16.74
CA PRO A 266 2.73 6.71 16.75
C PRO A 266 3.18 5.26 16.57
N GLY A 267 4.35 5.04 15.91
CA GLY A 267 4.77 3.72 15.52
C GLY A 267 6.17 3.29 15.95
N LEU A 268 6.31 2.03 16.36
CA LEU A 268 7.57 1.29 16.36
C LEU A 268 7.67 0.51 15.06
N LEU A 269 8.58 0.93 14.19
CA LEU A 269 8.69 0.40 12.84
C LEU A 269 9.88 -0.55 12.72
N VAL A 270 9.60 -1.76 12.24
CA VAL A 270 10.58 -2.82 12.00
C VAL A 270 10.64 -3.08 10.49
N PRO A 271 11.46 -2.32 9.74
CA PRO A 271 11.55 -2.47 8.30
C PRO A 271 12.07 -3.85 7.91
N TRP A 272 11.45 -4.47 6.91
CA TRP A 272 11.93 -5.73 6.36
C TRP A 272 13.15 -5.50 5.47
N GLU A 273 14.30 -6.05 5.85
CA GLU A 273 15.58 -5.88 5.12
C GLU A 273 15.58 -6.52 3.72
N GLY A 274 14.72 -7.54 3.49
CA GLY A 274 14.52 -8.15 2.17
C GLY A 274 13.66 -7.32 1.20
N SER A 275 13.22 -6.11 1.59
CA SER A 275 12.42 -5.25 0.72
C SER A 275 13.23 -4.72 -0.47
N THR A 276 12.63 -4.76 -1.66
CA THR A 276 13.28 -4.29 -2.89
C THR A 276 13.74 -2.84 -2.72
N GLY A 277 15.04 -2.57 -2.97
CA GLY A 277 15.58 -1.21 -2.93
C GLY A 277 15.48 -0.53 -1.55
N ASN A 278 15.40 -1.28 -0.47
CA ASN A 278 15.28 -0.77 0.91
C ASN A 278 14.06 0.14 1.13
N HIS A 279 12.98 -0.04 0.36
CA HIS A 279 11.80 0.82 0.41
C HIS A 279 11.24 0.94 1.82
N GLN A 280 11.16 -0.18 2.58
CA GLN A 280 10.62 -0.12 3.93
C GLN A 280 11.50 0.68 4.89
N LEU A 281 12.82 0.58 4.78
CA LEU A 281 13.72 1.38 5.59
C LEU A 281 13.52 2.88 5.32
N MET A 282 13.41 3.28 4.06
CA MET A 282 13.21 4.69 3.70
C MET A 282 11.84 5.23 4.16
N ASN A 283 10.78 4.41 4.06
CA ASN A 283 9.47 4.77 4.60
C ASN A 283 9.51 4.93 6.14
N ALA A 284 10.24 4.04 6.84
CA ALA A 284 10.40 4.11 8.29
C ALA A 284 11.19 5.35 8.73
N LEU A 285 12.31 5.66 8.06
CA LEU A 285 13.13 6.83 8.34
C LEU A 285 12.35 8.15 8.15
N HIS A 286 11.43 8.21 7.20
CA HIS A 286 10.51 9.35 7.08
C HIS A 286 9.69 9.54 8.37
N VAL A 287 9.12 8.48 8.93
CA VAL A 287 8.34 8.54 10.17
C VAL A 287 9.18 9.00 11.36
N GLU A 288 10.41 8.51 11.47
CA GLU A 288 11.34 8.89 12.53
C GLU A 288 11.75 10.37 12.40
N LYS A 289 12.06 10.82 11.17
CA LYS A 289 12.41 12.22 10.86
C LYS A 289 11.32 13.21 11.29
N ILE A 290 10.05 12.85 11.11
CA ILE A 290 8.91 13.71 11.51
C ILE A 290 8.48 13.52 12.97
N GLY A 291 9.25 12.75 13.76
CA GLY A 291 9.00 12.53 15.20
C GLY A 291 7.72 11.76 15.51
N ARG A 292 7.26 10.88 14.59
CA ARG A 292 6.03 10.10 14.76
C ARG A 292 6.28 8.61 15.04
N GLY A 293 7.53 8.22 15.25
CA GLY A 293 7.87 6.84 15.57
C GLY A 293 9.36 6.62 15.75
N VAL A 294 9.70 5.37 15.99
CA VAL A 294 11.07 4.88 16.18
C VAL A 294 11.32 3.74 15.21
N VAL A 295 12.49 3.71 14.61
CA VAL A 295 12.93 2.65 13.69
C VAL A 295 13.90 1.73 14.40
N VAL A 296 13.64 0.41 14.36
CA VAL A 296 14.56 -0.60 14.87
C VAL A 296 14.73 -1.71 13.83
N LYS A 297 15.96 -2.07 13.50
CA LYS A 297 16.25 -3.16 12.58
C LYS A 297 16.03 -4.52 13.24
N GLU A 298 15.66 -5.53 12.46
CA GLU A 298 15.41 -6.89 12.97
C GLU A 298 16.56 -7.43 13.82
N LYS A 299 17.79 -7.27 13.33
CA LYS A 299 19.01 -7.78 13.97
C LYS A 299 19.33 -7.14 15.35
N ASP A 300 18.81 -5.95 15.60
CA ASP A 300 19.09 -5.18 16.80
C ASP A 300 17.95 -5.31 17.83
N LEU A 301 16.87 -6.04 17.50
CA LEU A 301 15.63 -6.06 18.27
C LEU A 301 15.52 -7.28 19.15
N THR A 302 15.49 -7.05 20.49
CA THR A 302 15.14 -8.05 21.51
C THR A 302 13.77 -7.72 22.12
N PRO A 303 13.10 -8.67 22.83
CA PRO A 303 11.83 -8.40 23.49
C PRO A 303 11.91 -7.22 24.47
N GLU A 304 12.96 -7.12 25.27
CA GLU A 304 13.16 -6.06 26.26
C GLU A 304 13.37 -4.71 25.58
N LEU A 305 14.17 -4.68 24.51
CA LEU A 305 14.37 -3.46 23.74
C LEU A 305 13.07 -3.02 23.06
N LEU A 306 12.28 -3.96 22.52
CA LEU A 306 10.98 -3.66 21.93
C LEU A 306 10.06 -3.02 22.99
N ILE A 307 9.92 -3.62 24.18
CA ILE A 307 9.09 -3.10 25.25
C ILE A 307 9.54 -1.68 25.63
N LYS A 308 10.84 -1.47 25.86
CA LYS A 308 11.39 -0.14 26.18
C LYS A 308 11.06 0.90 25.11
N LYS A 309 11.26 0.55 23.83
CA LYS A 309 10.97 1.45 22.69
C LYS A 309 9.47 1.63 22.50
N LEU A 310 8.65 0.62 22.76
CA LEU A 310 7.20 0.71 22.66
C LEU A 310 6.64 1.71 23.67
N PHE A 311 7.08 1.69 24.92
CA PHE A 311 6.66 2.67 25.94
C PHE A 311 7.07 4.10 25.54
N HIS A 312 8.25 4.27 24.98
CA HIS A 312 8.64 5.58 24.41
C HIS A 312 7.71 5.98 23.25
N VAL A 313 7.37 5.09 22.31
CA VAL A 313 6.43 5.37 21.23
C VAL A 313 5.04 5.74 21.77
N ILE A 314 4.54 5.01 22.77
CA ILE A 314 3.25 5.33 23.42
C ILE A 314 3.28 6.74 24.03
N SER A 315 4.40 7.16 24.64
CA SER A 315 4.54 8.50 25.22
C SER A 315 4.52 9.65 24.21
N LEU A 316 4.76 9.37 22.90
CA LEU A 316 4.61 10.39 21.84
C LEU A 316 3.15 10.82 21.66
N GLY A 317 2.20 10.02 22.10
CA GLY A 317 0.78 10.27 22.03
C GLY A 317 0.21 10.30 20.62
N LYS A 318 -1.07 10.01 20.53
CA LYS A 318 -1.83 10.10 19.28
C LYS A 318 -2.04 11.57 18.91
N LYS A 319 -1.78 11.93 17.65
CA LYS A 319 -2.07 13.27 17.12
C LYS A 319 -3.18 13.15 16.11
N SER A 320 -4.38 13.54 16.49
CA SER A 320 -5.50 13.66 15.56
C SER A 320 -5.36 14.99 14.82
N GLU A 321 -5.07 14.91 13.53
CA GLU A 321 -5.21 16.06 12.63
C GLU A 321 -6.34 15.71 11.66
N GLU A 322 -7.30 16.60 11.48
CA GLU A 322 -8.26 16.49 10.38
C GLU A 322 -7.52 16.72 9.07
N LYS A 323 -7.17 15.62 8.40
CA LYS A 323 -6.54 15.66 7.08
C LYS A 323 -7.54 15.21 6.03
N GLU A 324 -7.61 15.96 4.93
CA GLU A 324 -8.31 15.47 3.75
C GLU A 324 -7.71 14.13 3.33
N ASN A 325 -8.57 13.16 3.01
CA ASN A 325 -8.11 11.86 2.52
C ASN A 325 -7.38 12.07 1.18
N PRO A 326 -6.11 11.66 1.07
CA PRO A 326 -5.37 11.75 -0.18
C PRO A 326 -6.09 11.14 -1.38
N ALA A 327 -6.91 10.10 -1.17
CA ALA A 327 -7.70 9.50 -2.24
C ALA A 327 -8.74 10.49 -2.81
N SER A 328 -9.39 11.28 -1.96
CA SER A 328 -10.33 12.33 -2.38
C SER A 328 -9.61 13.46 -3.13
N LEU A 329 -8.47 13.89 -2.61
CA LEU A 329 -7.65 14.93 -3.27
C LEU A 329 -7.18 14.49 -4.66
N ILE A 330 -6.66 13.26 -4.79
CA ILE A 330 -6.24 12.70 -6.09
C ILE A 330 -7.43 12.62 -7.05
N ALA A 331 -8.59 12.15 -6.59
CA ALA A 331 -9.80 12.06 -7.41
C ALA A 331 -10.22 13.43 -7.94
N LYS A 332 -10.21 14.49 -7.12
CA LYS A 332 -10.50 15.86 -7.54
C LYS A 332 -9.55 16.34 -8.63
N ILE A 333 -8.24 16.16 -8.43
CA ILE A 333 -7.22 16.58 -9.40
C ILE A 333 -7.40 15.83 -10.73
N ILE A 334 -7.67 14.52 -10.70
CA ILE A 334 -7.94 13.74 -11.93
C ILE A 334 -9.15 14.31 -12.68
N LEU A 335 -10.24 14.65 -11.98
CA LEU A 335 -11.44 15.22 -12.60
C LEU A 335 -11.19 16.62 -13.18
N GLU A 336 -10.33 17.42 -12.58
CA GLU A 336 -9.95 18.74 -13.08
C GLU A 336 -9.10 18.65 -14.35
N GLU A 337 -8.13 17.74 -14.37
CA GLU A 337 -7.22 17.52 -15.52
C GLU A 337 -7.90 16.78 -16.69
N SER A 338 -9.08 16.19 -16.48
CA SER A 338 -9.82 15.43 -17.50
C SER A 338 -10.91 16.23 -18.20
N LYS A 339 -11.05 17.52 -17.86
CA LYS A 339 -11.96 18.47 -18.52
C LYS A 339 -11.32 19.10 -19.74
#